data_9ed9fe5cc7147fc233f7e66d8ca1125a
#
_entry.id   9ed9fe5cc7147fc233f7e66d8ca1125a
#
_cell.length_a   1.000
_cell.length_b   1.000
_cell.length_c   1.000
_cell.angle_alpha   90.00
_cell.angle_beta   90.00
_cell.angle_gamma   90.00
#
_symmetry.space_group_name_H-M   'P 1'
#
loop_
_entity.id
_entity.type
_entity.pdbx_description
1 polymer ?
#
loop_
_entity_poly.entity_id
_entity_poly.type
_entity_poly.pdbx_seq_one_letter_code
_entity_poly.pdbx_strand_id
1 'polypeptide(L)'
;MQLGIIGSAGRMGVAIGEAIVAAGHSVAGGIDRDGDVAALALASEALIDFSSPGALEGNLDAAVAAGRPILIGTTGLEERHHWLIDRAAEHIAVLQTGNTSLGVNMLAHLVEEAAKRLGEDWDIEIVETHHRMKVDAPSGTALLLGEAAARGREVGLAQVAVRGRDGITGAREAGTIGFAALRGGSVAGDHTVHFLADNERLSFSHLAENRGIFARGAVKGAVWLAGRPAGRYGMRDVLGL
;
A
#
# COMPACT_ATOMS: atom_id res chain seq x y z
N MET A 1 -21.19 -7.83 -7.11
CA MET A 1 -20.91 -8.11 -5.68
C MET A 1 -21.39 -6.96 -4.83
N GLN A 2 -21.83 -7.25 -3.61
CA GLN A 2 -22.17 -6.27 -2.57
C GLN A 2 -20.95 -6.01 -1.70
N LEU A 3 -20.36 -4.82 -1.77
CA LEU A 3 -19.16 -4.45 -1.03
C LEU A 3 -19.49 -3.45 0.09
N GLY A 4 -19.05 -3.75 1.32
CA GLY A 4 -19.23 -2.88 2.47
C GLY A 4 -18.01 -1.98 2.67
N ILE A 5 -18.22 -0.72 3.08
CA ILE A 5 -17.16 0.26 3.28
C ILE A 5 -17.10 0.67 4.75
N ILE A 6 -15.98 0.46 5.41
CA ILE A 6 -15.68 0.93 6.75
C ILE A 6 -14.77 2.16 6.63
N GLY A 7 -15.19 3.31 7.17
CA GLY A 7 -14.59 4.63 6.96
C GLY A 7 -15.17 5.33 5.72
N SER A 8 -16.47 5.16 5.47
CA SER A 8 -17.16 5.57 4.25
C SER A 8 -17.22 7.07 4.01
N ALA A 9 -17.29 7.92 5.05
CA ALA A 9 -17.30 9.38 4.93
C ALA A 9 -15.89 9.98 4.73
N GLY A 10 -14.84 9.17 4.92
CA GLY A 10 -13.46 9.58 4.66
C GLY A 10 -13.19 9.80 3.16
N ARG A 11 -12.12 10.55 2.84
CA ARG A 11 -11.71 10.80 1.44
C ARG A 11 -11.53 9.52 0.62
N MET A 12 -10.98 8.46 1.24
CA MET A 12 -10.84 7.16 0.56
C MET A 12 -12.17 6.43 0.48
N GLY A 13 -13.00 6.48 1.53
CA GLY A 13 -14.30 5.82 1.54
C GLY A 13 -15.22 6.31 0.42
N VAL A 14 -15.30 7.62 0.21
CA VAL A 14 -16.06 8.24 -0.90
C VAL A 14 -15.52 7.75 -2.26
N ALA A 15 -14.20 7.82 -2.47
CA ALA A 15 -13.59 7.37 -3.73
C ALA A 15 -13.78 5.87 -3.98
N ILE A 16 -13.79 5.04 -2.92
CA ILE A 16 -14.06 3.59 -2.99
C ILE A 16 -15.51 3.35 -3.39
N GLY A 17 -16.48 4.09 -2.83
CA GLY A 17 -17.88 4.01 -3.24
C GLY A 17 -18.08 4.28 -4.73
N GLU A 18 -17.45 5.34 -5.25
CA GLU A 18 -17.45 5.65 -6.68
C GLU A 18 -16.79 4.54 -7.52
N ALA A 19 -15.65 4.01 -7.05
CA ALA A 19 -14.92 2.96 -7.74
C ALA A 19 -15.68 1.62 -7.77
N ILE A 20 -16.43 1.28 -6.71
CA ILE A 20 -17.30 0.09 -6.65
C ILE A 20 -18.36 0.18 -7.77
N VAL A 21 -19.06 1.30 -7.87
CA VAL A 21 -20.09 1.51 -8.89
C VAL A 21 -19.48 1.51 -10.29
N ALA A 22 -18.37 2.19 -10.50
CA ALA A 22 -17.65 2.23 -11.78
C ALA A 22 -17.15 0.85 -12.23
N ALA A 23 -16.87 -0.06 -11.29
CA ALA A 23 -16.47 -1.43 -11.58
C ALA A 23 -17.67 -2.39 -11.80
N GLY A 24 -18.92 -1.88 -11.80
CA GLY A 24 -20.13 -2.69 -11.98
C GLY A 24 -20.54 -3.50 -10.76
N HIS A 25 -20.09 -3.09 -9.58
CA HIS A 25 -20.49 -3.68 -8.30
C HIS A 25 -21.44 -2.75 -7.54
N SER A 26 -22.00 -3.20 -6.42
CA SER A 26 -22.93 -2.43 -5.60
C SER A 26 -22.32 -2.17 -4.21
N VAL A 27 -22.59 -1.00 -3.66
CA VAL A 27 -22.26 -0.67 -2.28
C VAL A 27 -23.34 -1.27 -1.37
N ALA A 28 -22.97 -2.24 -0.53
CA ALA A 28 -23.87 -2.87 0.45
C ALA A 28 -24.26 -1.90 1.56
N GLY A 29 -23.36 -0.98 1.88
CA GLY A 29 -23.51 0.06 2.89
C GLY A 29 -22.16 0.68 3.20
N GLY A 30 -22.19 1.76 3.98
CA GLY A 30 -20.99 2.43 4.47
C GLY A 30 -21.19 2.84 5.91
N ILE A 31 -20.16 2.66 6.75
CA ILE A 31 -20.17 3.05 8.14
C ILE A 31 -18.94 3.87 8.51
N ASP A 32 -19.07 4.64 9.57
CA ASP A 32 -18.03 5.38 10.25
C ASP A 32 -18.04 5.04 11.75
N ARG A 33 -17.46 5.89 12.58
CA ARG A 33 -17.15 5.61 14.00
C ARG A 33 -18.28 4.97 14.82
N ASP A 34 -19.54 5.40 14.60
CA ASP A 34 -20.70 4.97 15.40
C ASP A 34 -21.61 3.99 14.63
N GLY A 35 -21.13 3.45 13.51
CA GLY A 35 -21.90 2.55 12.67
C GLY A 35 -21.88 1.09 13.16
N ASP A 36 -22.92 0.35 12.80
CA ASP A 36 -23.05 -1.08 13.10
C ASP A 36 -22.24 -1.91 12.09
N VAL A 37 -21.02 -2.25 12.45
CA VAL A 37 -20.12 -3.06 11.60
C VAL A 37 -20.63 -4.48 11.42
N ALA A 38 -21.34 -5.04 12.40
CA ALA A 38 -21.88 -6.40 12.30
C ALA A 38 -23.02 -6.48 11.26
N ALA A 39 -23.94 -5.50 11.28
CA ALA A 39 -24.98 -5.38 10.26
C ALA A 39 -24.39 -5.18 8.86
N LEU A 40 -23.36 -4.33 8.72
CA LEU A 40 -22.67 -4.12 7.44
C LEU A 40 -22.00 -5.41 6.95
N ALA A 41 -21.33 -6.17 7.83
CA ALA A 41 -20.66 -7.41 7.47
C ALA A 41 -21.66 -8.46 6.96
N LEU A 42 -22.82 -8.59 7.60
CA LEU A 42 -23.89 -9.49 7.16
C LEU A 42 -24.45 -9.12 5.79
N ALA A 43 -24.58 -7.83 5.48
CA ALA A 43 -25.09 -7.31 4.22
C ALA A 43 -24.08 -7.37 3.05
N SER A 44 -22.80 -7.62 3.36
CA SER A 44 -21.70 -7.55 2.39
C SER A 44 -21.22 -8.93 1.96
N GLU A 45 -20.67 -9.04 0.74
CA GLU A 45 -19.92 -10.21 0.28
C GLU A 45 -18.42 -10.05 0.59
N ALA A 46 -17.92 -8.82 0.70
CA ALA A 46 -16.59 -8.48 1.18
C ALA A 46 -16.59 -7.08 1.80
N LEU A 47 -15.65 -6.83 2.72
CA LEU A 47 -15.47 -5.55 3.40
C LEU A 47 -14.19 -4.85 2.93
N ILE A 48 -14.25 -3.52 2.88
CA ILE A 48 -13.09 -2.66 2.58
C ILE A 48 -12.94 -1.66 3.72
N ASP A 49 -11.87 -1.78 4.49
CA ASP A 49 -11.58 -0.96 5.68
C ASP A 49 -10.50 0.09 5.41
N PHE A 50 -10.91 1.36 5.42
CA PHE A 50 -10.04 2.54 5.42
C PHE A 50 -10.41 3.46 6.60
N SER A 51 -10.50 2.90 7.80
CA SER A 51 -10.90 3.61 9.01
C SER A 51 -9.70 4.05 9.86
N SER A 52 -9.49 3.41 11.00
CA SER A 52 -8.40 3.71 11.92
C SER A 52 -7.89 2.46 12.64
N PRO A 53 -6.63 2.46 13.11
CA PRO A 53 -6.09 1.33 13.88
C PRO A 53 -6.94 0.96 15.11
N GLY A 54 -7.53 1.97 15.79
CA GLY A 54 -8.35 1.72 16.97
C GLY A 54 -9.68 1.01 16.72
N ALA A 55 -10.17 0.99 15.47
CA ALA A 55 -11.39 0.27 15.10
C ALA A 55 -11.12 -1.15 14.58
N LEU A 56 -9.85 -1.48 14.31
CA LEU A 56 -9.48 -2.69 13.58
C LEU A 56 -9.97 -3.98 14.26
N GLU A 57 -9.84 -4.08 15.57
CA GLU A 57 -10.23 -5.28 16.32
C GLU A 57 -11.74 -5.57 16.14
N GLY A 58 -12.59 -4.58 16.38
CA GLY A 58 -14.03 -4.73 16.20
C GLY A 58 -14.44 -5.02 14.74
N ASN A 59 -13.74 -4.43 13.77
CA ASN A 59 -13.98 -4.68 12.35
C ASN A 59 -13.63 -6.12 11.96
N LEU A 60 -12.50 -6.63 12.47
CA LEU A 60 -12.09 -8.02 12.25
C LEU A 60 -13.04 -9.02 12.92
N ASP A 61 -13.43 -8.77 14.17
CA ASP A 61 -14.37 -9.62 14.90
C ASP A 61 -15.72 -9.74 14.16
N ALA A 62 -16.24 -8.63 13.66
CA ALA A 62 -17.48 -8.62 12.88
C ALA A 62 -17.32 -9.36 11.53
N ALA A 63 -16.19 -9.17 10.85
CA ALA A 63 -15.88 -9.86 9.60
C ALA A 63 -15.80 -11.39 9.82
N VAL A 64 -15.11 -11.84 10.87
CA VAL A 64 -14.98 -13.25 11.25
C VAL A 64 -16.35 -13.83 11.63
N ALA A 65 -17.13 -13.15 12.47
CA ALA A 65 -18.46 -13.60 12.88
C ALA A 65 -19.43 -13.77 11.71
N ALA A 66 -19.32 -12.90 10.69
CA ALA A 66 -20.12 -12.97 9.47
C ALA A 66 -19.52 -13.91 8.39
N GLY A 67 -18.31 -14.44 8.59
CA GLY A 67 -17.58 -15.22 7.59
C GLY A 67 -17.26 -14.43 6.32
N ARG A 68 -16.95 -13.12 6.44
CA ARG A 68 -16.72 -12.22 5.29
C ARG A 68 -15.25 -11.86 5.14
N PRO A 69 -14.70 -11.96 3.93
CA PRO A 69 -13.36 -11.50 3.65
C PRO A 69 -13.26 -9.97 3.84
N ILE A 70 -12.08 -9.50 4.28
CA ILE A 70 -11.85 -8.09 4.55
C ILE A 70 -10.51 -7.63 3.96
N LEU A 71 -10.56 -6.50 3.20
CA LEU A 71 -9.37 -5.76 2.77
C LEU A 71 -9.12 -4.61 3.74
N ILE A 72 -7.92 -4.53 4.29
CA ILE A 72 -7.48 -3.52 5.25
C ILE A 72 -6.45 -2.61 4.56
N GLY A 73 -6.88 -1.39 4.25
CA GLY A 73 -6.05 -0.30 3.74
C GLY A 73 -5.71 0.74 4.82
N THR A 74 -6.15 0.52 6.04
CA THR A 74 -5.81 1.36 7.20
C THR A 74 -4.31 1.31 7.45
N THR A 75 -3.70 2.49 7.61
CA THR A 75 -2.25 2.66 7.88
C THR A 75 -1.99 2.96 9.36
N GLY A 76 -0.71 2.95 9.77
CA GLY A 76 -0.32 3.18 11.16
C GLY A 76 -0.58 1.98 12.07
N LEU A 77 -0.59 0.79 11.50
CA LEU A 77 -0.72 -0.46 12.24
C LEU A 77 0.57 -0.77 13.00
N GLU A 78 0.44 -1.23 14.23
CA GLU A 78 1.48 -1.68 15.13
C GLU A 78 1.50 -3.21 15.22
N GLU A 79 2.48 -3.80 15.90
CA GLU A 79 2.64 -5.25 16.06
C GLU A 79 1.36 -5.94 16.58
N ARG A 80 0.70 -5.36 17.57
CA ARG A 80 -0.58 -5.87 18.08
C ARG A 80 -1.67 -6.00 17.01
N HIS A 81 -1.69 -5.06 16.05
CA HIS A 81 -2.67 -5.08 14.96
C HIS A 81 -2.36 -6.19 13.96
N HIS A 82 -1.08 -6.43 13.69
CA HIS A 82 -0.67 -7.55 12.84
C HIS A 82 -1.02 -8.89 13.46
N TRP A 83 -0.89 -9.03 14.78
CA TRP A 83 -1.34 -10.23 15.50
C TRP A 83 -2.87 -10.45 15.39
N LEU A 84 -3.69 -9.38 15.50
CA LEU A 84 -5.15 -9.47 15.29
C LEU A 84 -5.49 -9.91 13.87
N ILE A 85 -4.78 -9.38 12.87
CA ILE A 85 -4.94 -9.75 11.47
C ILE A 85 -4.60 -11.24 11.26
N ASP A 86 -3.51 -11.73 11.84
CA ASP A 86 -3.09 -13.12 11.71
C ASP A 86 -4.12 -14.06 12.33
N ARG A 87 -4.68 -13.72 13.50
CA ARG A 87 -5.79 -14.48 14.12
C ARG A 87 -7.04 -14.52 13.24
N ALA A 88 -7.46 -13.38 12.68
CA ALA A 88 -8.62 -13.33 11.80
C ALA A 88 -8.39 -14.16 10.52
N ALA A 89 -7.15 -14.15 10.01
CA ALA A 89 -6.75 -14.90 8.82
C ALA A 89 -6.83 -16.43 8.99
N GLU A 90 -6.88 -16.93 10.21
CA GLU A 90 -7.15 -18.37 10.48
C GLU A 90 -8.60 -18.75 10.10
N HIS A 91 -9.51 -17.79 10.03
CA HIS A 91 -10.95 -18.02 9.85
C HIS A 91 -11.52 -17.47 8.55
N ILE A 92 -10.99 -16.35 8.06
CA ILE A 92 -11.44 -15.66 6.84
C ILE A 92 -10.25 -15.24 5.98
N ALA A 93 -10.51 -14.88 4.71
CA ALA A 93 -9.50 -14.26 3.87
C ALA A 93 -9.30 -12.79 4.29
N VAL A 94 -8.08 -12.39 4.64
CA VAL A 94 -7.71 -11.03 5.03
C VAL A 94 -6.62 -10.51 4.11
N LEU A 95 -6.87 -9.42 3.38
CA LEU A 95 -5.86 -8.71 2.61
C LEU A 95 -5.44 -7.45 3.36
N GLN A 96 -4.17 -7.37 3.76
CA GLN A 96 -3.63 -6.18 4.43
C GLN A 96 -2.58 -5.50 3.55
N THR A 97 -2.71 -4.19 3.36
CA THR A 97 -1.73 -3.40 2.58
C THR A 97 -1.71 -1.94 2.99
N GLY A 98 -0.52 -1.35 3.04
CA GLY A 98 -0.35 0.11 3.19
C GLY A 98 -0.56 0.90 1.90
N ASN A 99 -0.67 0.23 0.75
CA ASN A 99 -0.88 0.87 -0.55
C ASN A 99 -1.62 -0.07 -1.50
N THR A 100 -2.82 0.32 -1.90
CA THR A 100 -3.69 -0.47 -2.79
C THR A 100 -3.45 -0.23 -4.29
N SER A 101 -2.58 0.70 -4.70
CA SER A 101 -2.27 0.93 -6.11
C SER A 101 -1.61 -0.29 -6.73
N LEU A 102 -2.21 -0.85 -7.77
CA LEU A 102 -1.63 -1.97 -8.52
C LEU A 102 -0.30 -1.59 -9.16
N GLY A 103 -0.22 -0.37 -9.72
CA GLY A 103 1.01 0.13 -10.35
C GLY A 103 2.16 0.27 -9.37
N VAL A 104 1.89 0.81 -8.16
CA VAL A 104 2.92 0.92 -7.11
C VAL A 104 3.40 -0.46 -6.63
N ASN A 105 2.49 -1.42 -6.45
CA ASN A 105 2.88 -2.77 -6.02
C ASN A 105 3.64 -3.52 -7.12
N MET A 106 3.27 -3.35 -8.39
CA MET A 106 4.05 -3.86 -9.52
C MET A 106 5.44 -3.22 -9.58
N LEU A 107 5.52 -1.89 -9.42
CA LEU A 107 6.80 -1.19 -9.36
C LEU A 107 7.68 -1.71 -8.22
N ALA A 108 7.12 -1.92 -7.02
CA ALA A 108 7.86 -2.46 -5.88
C ALA A 108 8.42 -3.86 -6.18
N HIS A 109 7.65 -4.72 -6.85
CA HIS A 109 8.14 -6.03 -7.29
C HIS A 109 9.29 -5.92 -8.29
N LEU A 110 9.17 -5.06 -9.31
CA LEU A 110 10.24 -4.86 -10.29
C LEU A 110 11.51 -4.29 -9.66
N VAL A 111 11.38 -3.40 -8.68
CA VAL A 111 12.51 -2.84 -7.92
C VAL A 111 13.22 -3.93 -7.10
N GLU A 112 12.46 -4.79 -6.42
CA GLU A 112 13.01 -5.92 -5.65
C GLU A 112 13.77 -6.88 -6.57
N GLU A 113 13.18 -7.27 -7.71
CA GLU A 113 13.82 -8.15 -8.70
C GLU A 113 15.08 -7.51 -9.34
N ALA A 114 15.03 -6.21 -9.65
CA ALA A 114 16.19 -5.51 -10.18
C ALA A 114 17.32 -5.43 -9.13
N ALA A 115 17.01 -5.05 -7.89
CA ALA A 115 17.99 -4.97 -6.81
C ALA A 115 18.67 -6.31 -6.54
N LYS A 116 17.90 -7.42 -6.61
CA LYS A 116 18.40 -8.78 -6.42
C LYS A 116 19.38 -9.21 -7.53
N ARG A 117 19.14 -8.78 -8.78
CA ARG A 117 19.86 -9.28 -9.95
C ARG A 117 21.04 -8.41 -10.38
N LEU A 118 20.97 -7.10 -10.14
CA LEU A 118 21.98 -6.15 -10.59
C LEU A 118 23.19 -6.04 -9.63
N GLY A 119 23.05 -6.48 -8.37
CA GLY A 119 24.18 -6.46 -7.42
C GLY A 119 24.48 -5.08 -6.81
N GLU A 120 25.60 -5.01 -6.07
CA GLU A 120 25.98 -3.81 -5.30
C GLU A 120 26.69 -2.74 -6.13
N ASP A 121 27.19 -3.06 -7.30
CA ASP A 121 27.83 -2.15 -8.26
C ASP A 121 26.81 -1.23 -8.96
N TRP A 122 25.52 -1.43 -8.72
CA TRP A 122 24.45 -0.53 -9.13
C TRP A 122 23.95 0.30 -7.95
N ASP A 123 24.19 1.59 -7.97
CA ASP A 123 23.67 2.54 -6.97
C ASP A 123 22.15 2.67 -7.07
N ILE A 124 21.45 2.75 -5.93
CA ILE A 124 20.00 2.90 -5.91
C ILE A 124 19.62 4.27 -5.35
N GLU A 125 18.88 5.05 -6.13
CA GLU A 125 18.33 6.36 -5.73
C GLU A 125 16.83 6.43 -6.00
N ILE A 126 16.07 6.86 -5.00
CA ILE A 126 14.62 6.99 -5.05
C ILE A 126 14.25 8.45 -5.00
N VAL A 127 13.60 8.94 -6.06
CA VAL A 127 13.12 10.32 -6.16
C VAL A 127 11.60 10.33 -6.11
N GLU A 128 11.03 11.17 -5.24
CA GLU A 128 9.58 11.32 -5.15
C GLU A 128 9.15 12.78 -5.20
N THR A 129 8.02 13.05 -5.83
CA THR A 129 7.43 14.38 -5.92
C THR A 129 5.99 14.35 -5.46
N HIS A 130 5.60 15.23 -4.54
CA HIS A 130 4.23 15.40 -4.09
C HIS A 130 3.85 16.88 -4.00
N HIS A 131 2.54 17.10 -3.85
CA HIS A 131 1.97 18.43 -3.66
C HIS A 131 2.58 19.15 -2.46
N ARG A 132 2.54 20.51 -2.49
CA ARG A 132 3.12 21.38 -1.47
C ARG A 132 2.62 21.17 -0.04
N MET A 133 1.44 20.57 0.12
CA MET A 133 0.81 20.33 1.43
C MET A 133 1.17 18.99 2.07
N LYS A 134 2.04 18.16 1.44
CA LYS A 134 2.48 16.89 2.02
C LYS A 134 3.52 17.15 3.11
N VAL A 135 3.28 16.64 4.31
CA VAL A 135 4.09 16.93 5.51
C VAL A 135 5.19 15.90 5.79
N ASP A 136 5.02 14.66 5.34
CA ASP A 136 6.00 13.58 5.53
C ASP A 136 6.98 13.51 4.35
N ALA A 137 8.25 13.24 4.64
CA ALA A 137 9.31 12.96 3.66
C ALA A 137 10.35 12.01 4.29
N PRO A 138 10.77 10.93 3.60
CA PRO A 138 10.21 10.42 2.35
C PRO A 138 8.76 9.97 2.48
N SER A 139 8.02 9.93 1.37
CA SER A 139 6.64 9.44 1.37
C SER A 139 6.54 7.95 1.74
N GLY A 140 5.39 7.50 2.26
CA GLY A 140 5.17 6.09 2.55
C GLY A 140 5.40 5.17 1.32
N THR A 141 5.07 5.64 0.11
CA THR A 141 5.37 4.91 -1.13
C THR A 141 6.87 4.86 -1.44
N ALA A 142 7.60 5.95 -1.21
CA ALA A 142 9.06 5.93 -1.38
C ALA A 142 9.72 4.96 -0.40
N LEU A 143 9.26 4.93 0.87
CA LEU A 143 9.73 3.96 1.86
C LEU A 143 9.41 2.52 1.44
N LEU A 144 8.20 2.26 0.92
CA LEU A 144 7.81 0.94 0.39
C LEU A 144 8.74 0.49 -0.74
N LEU A 145 9.12 1.40 -1.65
CA LEU A 145 10.07 1.12 -2.72
C LEU A 145 11.49 0.89 -2.19
N GLY A 146 11.91 1.65 -1.17
CA GLY A 146 13.17 1.44 -0.48
C GLY A 146 13.25 0.10 0.22
N GLU A 147 12.18 -0.32 0.91
CA GLU A 147 12.08 -1.64 1.51
C GLU A 147 12.13 -2.75 0.46
N ALA A 148 11.51 -2.55 -0.71
CA ALA A 148 11.59 -3.51 -1.80
C ALA A 148 13.03 -3.65 -2.33
N ALA A 149 13.74 -2.53 -2.52
CA ALA A 149 15.14 -2.54 -2.93
C ALA A 149 16.04 -3.21 -1.88
N ALA A 150 15.82 -2.90 -0.60
CA ALA A 150 16.57 -3.48 0.53
C ALA A 150 16.34 -4.99 0.64
N ARG A 151 15.09 -5.47 0.49
CA ARG A 151 14.80 -6.91 0.43
C ARG A 151 15.52 -7.60 -0.73
N GLY A 152 15.51 -6.98 -1.93
CA GLY A 152 16.24 -7.52 -3.08
C GLY A 152 17.74 -7.67 -2.84
N ARG A 153 18.32 -6.83 -1.97
CA ARG A 153 19.72 -6.87 -1.54
C ARG A 153 19.96 -7.66 -0.24
N GLU A 154 18.90 -8.22 0.35
CA GLU A 154 18.97 -8.98 1.60
C GLU A 154 19.54 -8.15 2.78
N VAL A 155 19.22 -6.83 2.82
CA VAL A 155 19.65 -5.89 3.87
C VAL A 155 18.45 -5.21 4.51
N GLY A 156 18.63 -4.65 5.71
CA GLY A 156 17.62 -3.83 6.35
C GLY A 156 17.67 -2.37 5.83
N LEU A 157 16.54 -1.81 5.38
CA LEU A 157 16.50 -0.43 4.88
C LEU A 157 17.06 0.58 5.89
N ALA A 158 16.77 0.41 7.19
CA ALA A 158 17.21 1.32 8.24
C ALA A 158 18.76 1.44 8.33
N GLN A 159 19.48 0.41 7.90
CA GLN A 159 20.95 0.35 7.93
C GLN A 159 21.60 1.06 6.73
N VAL A 160 20.90 1.10 5.59
CA VAL A 160 21.47 1.55 4.30
C VAL A 160 20.79 2.81 3.74
N ALA A 161 19.76 3.35 4.40
CA ALA A 161 19.01 4.50 3.91
C ALA A 161 19.76 5.82 4.10
N VAL A 162 19.95 6.58 3.01
CA VAL A 162 20.44 7.96 3.01
C VAL A 162 19.27 8.90 2.63
N ARG A 163 18.72 9.61 3.61
CA ARG A 163 17.48 10.39 3.46
C ARG A 163 17.66 11.83 2.97
N GLY A 164 18.85 12.19 2.58
CA GLY A 164 19.18 13.50 2.01
C GLY A 164 20.68 13.72 1.97
N ARG A 165 21.12 14.61 1.07
CA ARG A 165 22.49 15.09 0.97
C ARG A 165 22.44 16.61 0.91
N ASP A 166 23.24 17.28 1.73
CA ASP A 166 23.35 18.74 1.77
C ASP A 166 24.81 19.16 1.98
N GLY A 167 25.26 20.18 1.27
CA GLY A 167 26.64 20.66 1.34
C GLY A 167 27.66 19.70 0.71
N ILE A 168 28.86 19.67 1.27
CA ILE A 168 29.97 18.81 0.83
C ILE A 168 29.91 17.49 1.60
N THR A 169 29.31 16.46 1.01
CA THR A 169 29.03 15.16 1.66
C THR A 169 30.09 14.09 1.39
N GLY A 170 31.11 14.39 0.57
CA GLY A 170 32.04 13.38 0.07
C GLY A 170 31.44 12.50 -1.04
N ALA A 171 32.19 11.46 -1.42
CA ALA A 171 31.69 10.48 -2.39
C ALA A 171 30.53 9.67 -1.80
N ARG A 172 29.67 9.17 -2.68
CA ARG A 172 28.59 8.29 -2.29
C ARG A 172 29.13 6.99 -1.68
N GLU A 173 28.59 6.58 -0.56
CA GLU A 173 28.93 5.29 0.06
C GLU A 173 28.25 4.15 -0.72
N ALA A 174 29.03 3.12 -1.07
CA ALA A 174 28.56 1.96 -1.80
C ALA A 174 27.51 1.17 -0.97
N GLY A 175 26.55 0.51 -1.63
CA GLY A 175 25.51 -0.28 -0.99
C GLY A 175 24.37 0.51 -0.36
N THR A 176 24.46 1.86 -0.26
CA THR A 176 23.38 2.69 0.30
C THR A 176 22.19 2.81 -0.66
N ILE A 177 21.01 3.14 -0.11
CA ILE A 177 19.79 3.47 -0.87
C ILE A 177 19.44 4.93 -0.57
N GLY A 178 19.56 5.79 -1.58
CA GLY A 178 19.31 7.22 -1.44
C GLY A 178 17.85 7.61 -1.63
N PHE A 179 17.45 8.71 -0.97
CA PHE A 179 16.12 9.30 -1.12
C PHE A 179 16.22 10.78 -1.39
N ALA A 180 15.43 11.27 -2.35
CA ALA A 180 15.21 12.69 -2.61
C ALA A 180 13.72 12.99 -2.69
N ALA A 181 13.24 13.98 -1.92
CA ALA A 181 11.84 14.34 -1.84
C ALA A 181 11.63 15.78 -2.37
N LEU A 182 10.80 15.93 -3.40
CA LEU A 182 10.39 17.22 -3.96
C LEU A 182 8.95 17.54 -3.53
N ARG A 183 8.70 18.83 -3.29
CA ARG A 183 7.37 19.35 -2.91
C ARG A 183 7.01 20.53 -3.79
N GLY A 184 5.85 20.46 -4.47
CA GLY A 184 5.40 21.53 -5.33
C GLY A 184 4.05 21.28 -5.98
N GLY A 185 3.38 22.32 -6.40
CA GLY A 185 2.12 22.24 -7.14
C GLY A 185 1.05 21.39 -6.44
N SER A 186 0.35 20.61 -7.25
CA SER A 186 -0.74 19.69 -6.85
C SER A 186 -0.45 18.22 -7.19
N VAL A 187 0.83 17.86 -7.36
CA VAL A 187 1.25 16.50 -7.76
C VAL A 187 0.69 15.48 -6.77
N ALA A 188 -0.04 14.49 -7.29
CA ALA A 188 -0.67 13.47 -6.46
C ALA A 188 0.35 12.48 -5.88
N GLY A 189 1.43 12.22 -6.61
CA GLY A 189 2.56 11.41 -6.19
C GLY A 189 3.29 10.76 -7.36
N ASP A 190 4.49 11.23 -7.64
CA ASP A 190 5.39 10.65 -8.63
C ASP A 190 6.54 9.97 -7.90
N HIS A 191 6.92 8.79 -8.33
CA HIS A 191 8.01 8.02 -7.74
C HIS A 191 8.87 7.41 -8.84
N THR A 192 10.17 7.61 -8.77
CA THR A 192 11.14 7.00 -9.68
C THR A 192 12.24 6.34 -8.86
N VAL A 193 12.55 5.09 -9.18
CA VAL A 193 13.71 4.37 -8.66
C VAL A 193 14.73 4.27 -9.78
N HIS A 194 15.91 4.81 -9.53
CA HIS A 194 17.05 4.74 -10.43
C HIS A 194 18.03 3.67 -9.92
N PHE A 195 18.47 2.83 -10.83
CA PHE A 195 19.63 1.97 -10.71
C PHE A 195 20.72 2.56 -11.61
N LEU A 196 21.86 2.87 -11.04
CA LEU A 196 22.92 3.66 -11.67
C LEU A 196 24.24 2.89 -11.61
N ALA A 197 24.79 2.52 -12.76
CA ALA A 197 26.11 1.93 -12.91
C ALA A 197 27.01 2.82 -13.77
N ASP A 198 28.26 2.44 -13.94
CA ASP A 198 29.19 3.14 -14.84
C ASP A 198 28.68 3.09 -16.29
N ASN A 199 28.40 4.28 -16.83
CA ASN A 199 27.93 4.50 -18.21
C ASN A 199 26.55 3.91 -18.55
N GLU A 200 25.77 3.43 -17.53
CA GLU A 200 24.47 2.82 -17.72
C GLU A 200 23.50 3.23 -16.60
N ARG A 201 22.23 3.37 -16.92
CA ARG A 201 21.14 3.66 -15.98
C ARG A 201 19.89 2.88 -16.35
N LEU A 202 19.24 2.32 -15.33
CA LEU A 202 17.90 1.75 -15.43
C LEU A 202 16.97 2.53 -14.50
N SER A 203 15.78 2.91 -14.97
CA SER A 203 14.84 3.69 -14.17
C SER A 203 13.45 3.11 -14.28
N PHE A 204 12.79 2.95 -13.15
CA PHE A 204 11.39 2.57 -13.06
C PHE A 204 10.58 3.71 -12.46
N SER A 205 9.49 4.10 -13.11
CA SER A 205 8.68 5.24 -12.67
C SER A 205 7.20 4.88 -12.55
N HIS A 206 6.54 5.47 -11.58
CA HIS A 206 5.10 5.45 -11.40
C HIS A 206 4.62 6.89 -11.12
N LEU A 207 3.66 7.36 -11.90
CA LEU A 207 3.06 8.67 -11.78
C LEU A 207 1.56 8.51 -11.45
N ALA A 208 1.14 9.10 -10.34
CA ALA A 208 -0.27 9.12 -9.95
C ALA A 208 -0.93 10.42 -10.44
N GLU A 209 -1.83 10.34 -11.39
CA GLU A 209 -2.60 11.50 -11.87
C GLU A 209 -3.65 11.94 -10.84
N ASN A 210 -4.23 10.99 -10.11
CA ASN A 210 -5.19 11.25 -9.04
C ASN A 210 -5.23 10.10 -8.03
N ARG A 211 -5.93 10.29 -6.91
CA ARG A 211 -6.04 9.28 -5.84
C ARG A 211 -7.00 8.13 -6.16
N GLY A 212 -7.76 8.18 -7.24
CA GLY A 212 -8.66 7.11 -7.66
C GLY A 212 -7.97 5.79 -7.95
N ILE A 213 -6.64 5.82 -8.22
CA ILE A 213 -5.84 4.58 -8.41
C ILE A 213 -5.88 3.69 -7.17
N PHE A 214 -5.89 4.27 -5.96
CA PHE A 214 -5.95 3.52 -4.70
C PHE A 214 -7.34 2.92 -4.49
N ALA A 215 -8.40 3.67 -4.78
CA ALA A 215 -9.77 3.20 -4.68
C ALA A 215 -10.04 2.04 -5.65
N ARG A 216 -9.62 2.17 -6.92
CA ARG A 216 -9.73 1.08 -7.91
C ARG A 216 -8.96 -0.16 -7.49
N GLY A 217 -7.77 0.01 -6.93
CA GLY A 217 -6.97 -1.10 -6.43
C GLY A 217 -7.60 -1.78 -5.21
N ALA A 218 -8.20 -1.01 -4.29
CA ALA A 218 -8.92 -1.55 -3.15
C ALA A 218 -10.13 -2.40 -3.59
N VAL A 219 -10.93 -1.90 -4.55
CA VAL A 219 -12.06 -2.66 -5.11
C VAL A 219 -11.58 -3.93 -5.79
N LYS A 220 -10.55 -3.85 -6.64
CA LYS A 220 -9.98 -5.05 -7.30
C LYS A 220 -9.46 -6.06 -6.29
N GLY A 221 -8.78 -5.60 -5.24
CA GLY A 221 -8.29 -6.47 -4.16
C GLY A 221 -9.42 -7.15 -3.39
N ALA A 222 -10.48 -6.41 -3.03
CA ALA A 222 -11.63 -6.96 -2.31
C ALA A 222 -12.41 -7.99 -3.16
N VAL A 223 -12.62 -7.71 -4.45
CA VAL A 223 -13.26 -8.65 -5.39
C VAL A 223 -12.43 -9.91 -5.56
N TRP A 224 -11.10 -9.78 -5.70
CA TRP A 224 -10.19 -10.92 -5.78
C TRP A 224 -10.22 -11.76 -4.49
N LEU A 225 -10.27 -11.10 -3.34
CA LEU A 225 -10.23 -11.72 -2.01
C LEU A 225 -11.49 -12.57 -1.73
N ALA A 226 -12.64 -12.17 -2.25
CA ALA A 226 -13.92 -12.83 -2.01
C ALA A 226 -13.97 -14.32 -2.42
N GLY A 227 -13.07 -14.75 -3.30
CA GLY A 227 -12.97 -16.15 -3.73
C GLY A 227 -11.85 -16.94 -3.06
N ARG A 228 -11.18 -16.38 -2.04
CA ARG A 228 -10.00 -17.00 -1.43
C ARG A 228 -10.35 -17.75 -0.14
N PRO A 229 -9.63 -18.85 0.16
CA PRO A 229 -9.73 -19.52 1.46
C PRO A 229 -9.25 -18.60 2.58
N ALA A 230 -9.52 -18.96 3.81
CA ALA A 230 -8.96 -18.31 4.98
C ALA A 230 -7.43 -18.22 4.85
N GLY A 231 -6.88 -17.05 5.18
CA GLY A 231 -5.44 -16.78 5.02
C GLY A 231 -5.15 -15.30 4.98
N ARG A 232 -3.86 -14.96 5.17
CA ARG A 232 -3.36 -13.59 5.04
C ARG A 232 -2.78 -13.37 3.65
N TYR A 233 -3.21 -12.29 3.00
CA TYR A 233 -2.86 -11.94 1.63
C TYR A 233 -2.35 -10.50 1.54
N GLY A 234 -1.67 -10.20 0.45
CA GLY A 234 -1.22 -8.86 0.09
C GLY A 234 -1.53 -8.52 -1.37
N MET A 235 -1.13 -7.32 -1.80
CA MET A 235 -1.34 -6.91 -3.19
C MET A 235 -0.48 -7.69 -4.19
N ARG A 236 0.60 -8.34 -3.74
CA ARG A 236 1.40 -9.25 -4.59
C ARG A 236 0.56 -10.45 -5.04
N ASP A 237 -0.22 -11.04 -4.12
CA ASP A 237 -1.11 -12.16 -4.41
C ASP A 237 -2.20 -11.77 -5.42
N VAL A 238 -2.76 -10.55 -5.29
CA VAL A 238 -3.74 -9.99 -6.24
C VAL A 238 -3.15 -9.85 -7.65
N LEU A 239 -1.85 -9.58 -7.75
CA LEU A 239 -1.11 -9.44 -9.01
C LEU A 239 -0.59 -10.77 -9.54
N GLY A 240 -0.62 -11.85 -8.75
CA GLY A 240 -0.06 -13.15 -9.13
C GLY A 240 1.47 -13.20 -9.13
N LEU A 241 2.11 -12.48 -8.19
CA LEU A 241 3.56 -12.29 -8.06
C LEU A 241 4.15 -13.14 -6.93
#